data_8fbe1d7c07bf2e1312bc589505fc4bbe
#
_entry.id   8fbe1d7c07bf2e1312bc589505fc4bbe
#
_cell.length_a   1.000
_cell.length_b   1.000
_cell.length_c   1.000
_cell.angle_alpha   90.00
_cell.angle_beta   90.00
_cell.angle_gamma   90.00
#
_symmetry.space_group_name_H-M   'P 1'
#
loop_
_entity.id
_entity.type
_entity.pdbx_description
1 polymer ?
#
loop_
_entity_poly.entity_id
_entity_poly.type
_entity_poly.pdbx_seq_one_letter_code
_entity_poly.pdbx_strand_id
1 'polypeptide(L)'
;MMKMKRCLIVTGGTIDIAFAKDFLSQRSYDYVIAADAGLEVLRPLHISPNAVVGDLDTVDKKVLEEYQNQPDIEFEIHKPEKDETDTELALLTAARQGCEAVDILGALGGRMDHAIGNIQLMYQFFCQGMEVNIYNARNRLYLLGGHKVFHREEVYGKYISFLPMTETVEGLTLRGFKYPLQRRTIGLGTSLCISNELKREEGILELEKGVLLCVEAHD
;
A
#
# COMPACT_ATOMS: atom_id res chain seq x y z
N MET A 1 3.86 11.23 -22.82
CA MET A 1 3.05 10.63 -21.75
C MET A 1 3.16 11.54 -20.54
N MET A 2 2.04 11.95 -19.94
CA MET A 2 2.09 12.66 -18.65
C MET A 2 2.68 11.69 -17.62
N LYS A 3 3.58 12.19 -16.76
CA LYS A 3 4.17 11.40 -15.69
C LYS A 3 3.06 11.08 -14.68
N MET A 4 2.90 9.81 -14.30
CA MET A 4 1.97 9.37 -13.25
C MET A 4 2.30 10.08 -11.94
N LYS A 5 1.32 10.75 -11.34
CA LYS A 5 1.49 11.46 -10.06
C LYS A 5 1.50 10.44 -8.92
N ARG A 6 2.59 10.41 -8.15
CA ARG A 6 2.81 9.46 -7.06
C ARG A 6 2.69 10.13 -5.70
N CYS A 7 1.98 9.48 -4.79
CA CYS A 7 1.82 9.90 -3.41
C CYS A 7 2.46 8.90 -2.44
N LEU A 8 3.06 9.42 -1.37
CA LEU A 8 3.43 8.68 -0.18
C LEU A 8 2.40 8.98 0.92
N ILE A 9 1.86 7.95 1.54
CA ILE A 9 1.10 8.06 2.78
C ILE A 9 1.90 7.37 3.90
N VAL A 10 2.10 8.08 5.01
CA VAL A 10 2.72 7.52 6.22
C VAL A 10 1.68 7.54 7.33
N THR A 11 1.33 6.35 7.86
CA THR A 11 0.34 6.20 8.93
C THR A 11 1.00 5.95 10.28
N GLY A 12 0.24 6.03 11.36
CA GLY A 12 0.71 5.87 12.74
C GLY A 12 1.05 4.43 13.19
N GLY A 13 0.97 3.44 12.31
CA GLY A 13 1.34 2.06 12.66
C GLY A 13 2.85 1.86 12.81
N THR A 14 3.25 0.67 13.26
CA THR A 14 4.67 0.36 13.49
C THR A 14 5.47 0.39 12.19
N ILE A 15 6.50 1.24 12.15
CA ILE A 15 7.43 1.38 11.03
C ILE A 15 8.87 1.19 11.54
N ASP A 16 9.64 0.36 10.84
CA ASP A 16 11.10 0.31 11.02
C ASP A 16 11.70 1.55 10.34
N ILE A 17 12.30 2.43 11.13
CA ILE A 17 12.87 3.70 10.63
C ILE A 17 14.06 3.47 9.70
N ALA A 18 14.87 2.43 9.92
CA ALA A 18 15.99 2.11 9.03
C ALA A 18 15.47 1.68 7.65
N PHE A 19 14.45 0.81 7.64
CA PHE A 19 13.74 0.45 6.41
C PHE A 19 13.12 1.67 5.73
N ALA A 20 12.37 2.50 6.46
CA ALA A 20 11.72 3.68 5.88
C ALA A 20 12.74 4.62 5.24
N LYS A 21 13.88 4.85 5.88
CA LYS A 21 14.97 5.68 5.36
C LYS A 21 15.53 5.12 4.05
N ASP A 22 15.84 3.82 4.00
CA ASP A 22 16.35 3.18 2.79
C ASP A 22 15.31 3.19 1.67
N PHE A 23 14.07 2.80 1.97
CA PHE A 23 12.95 2.79 1.04
C PHE A 23 12.71 4.15 0.38
N LEU A 24 12.72 5.23 1.18
CA LEU A 24 12.46 6.59 0.70
C LEU A 24 13.66 7.19 -0.03
N SER A 25 14.90 6.76 0.28
CA SER A 25 16.10 7.22 -0.42
C SER A 25 16.13 6.80 -1.91
N GLN A 26 15.41 5.74 -2.25
CA GLN A 26 15.36 5.16 -3.60
C GLN A 26 14.13 5.62 -4.40
N ARG A 27 13.25 6.44 -3.83
CA ARG A 27 11.97 6.83 -4.41
C ARG A 27 11.73 8.32 -4.31
N SER A 28 10.96 8.85 -5.25
CA SER A 28 10.51 10.23 -5.23
C SER A 28 8.99 10.27 -5.32
N TYR A 29 8.37 11.16 -4.56
CA TYR A 29 6.94 11.36 -4.51
C TYR A 29 6.60 12.80 -4.88
N ASP A 30 5.52 12.96 -5.62
CA ASP A 30 5.01 14.28 -6.01
C ASP A 30 4.13 14.89 -4.91
N TYR A 31 3.66 14.06 -3.95
CA TYR A 31 2.85 14.48 -2.80
C TYR A 31 3.07 13.54 -1.61
N VAL A 32 3.17 14.08 -0.41
CA VAL A 32 3.39 13.32 0.84
C VAL A 32 2.29 13.66 1.83
N ILE A 33 1.64 12.65 2.38
CA ILE A 33 0.59 12.79 3.40
C ILE A 33 1.02 12.07 4.67
N ALA A 34 0.92 12.74 5.80
CA ALA A 34 0.98 12.11 7.11
C ALA A 34 -0.45 11.86 7.63
N ALA A 35 -0.77 10.62 7.95
CA ALA A 35 -2.01 10.28 8.60
C ALA A 35 -1.75 10.07 10.10
N ASP A 36 -2.36 10.93 10.92
CA ASP A 36 -2.25 10.93 12.39
C ASP A 36 -0.78 10.85 12.85
N ALA A 37 -0.41 9.89 13.71
CA ALA A 37 0.95 9.71 14.24
C ALA A 37 2.02 9.41 13.15
N GLY A 38 1.65 9.33 11.87
CA GLY A 38 2.60 9.28 10.75
C GLY A 38 3.55 10.48 10.71
N LEU A 39 3.16 11.62 11.28
CA LEU A 39 4.05 12.79 11.48
C LEU A 39 5.30 12.45 12.29
N GLU A 40 5.17 11.63 13.34
CA GLU A 40 6.27 11.24 14.20
C GLU A 40 7.32 10.40 13.46
N VAL A 41 6.88 9.67 12.44
CA VAL A 41 7.77 8.89 11.56
C VAL A 41 8.51 9.79 10.57
N LEU A 42 7.82 10.78 9.99
CA LEU A 42 8.42 11.71 9.02
C LEU A 42 9.48 12.63 9.66
N ARG A 43 9.30 12.98 10.94
CA ARG A 43 10.19 13.88 11.66
C ARG A 43 11.67 13.43 11.67
N PRO A 44 12.05 12.22 12.13
CA PRO A 44 13.44 11.75 12.12
C PRO A 44 13.99 11.51 10.71
N LEU A 45 13.12 11.42 9.70
CA LEU A 45 13.50 11.30 8.29
C LEU A 45 13.71 12.65 7.60
N HIS A 46 13.43 13.77 8.31
CA HIS A 46 13.50 15.14 7.79
C HIS A 46 12.66 15.36 6.54
N ILE A 47 11.46 14.74 6.51
CA ILE A 47 10.50 14.88 5.41
C ILE A 47 9.34 15.74 5.89
N SER A 48 9.09 16.86 5.20
CA SER A 48 7.89 17.66 5.41
C SER A 48 6.75 17.11 4.53
N PRO A 49 5.59 16.76 5.12
CA PRO A 49 4.43 16.38 4.33
C PRO A 49 3.81 17.59 3.63
N ASN A 50 3.08 17.35 2.55
CA ASN A 50 2.22 18.36 1.92
C ASN A 50 0.89 18.51 2.66
N ALA A 51 0.40 17.37 3.23
CA ALA A 51 -0.82 17.39 4.03
C ALA A 51 -0.69 16.50 5.28
N VAL A 52 -1.40 16.89 6.34
CA VAL A 52 -1.58 16.12 7.57
C VAL A 52 -3.08 15.89 7.74
N VAL A 53 -3.46 14.62 7.89
CA VAL A 53 -4.87 14.20 7.91
C VAL A 53 -5.14 13.36 9.15
N GLY A 54 -6.20 13.64 9.89
CA GLY A 54 -6.60 12.86 11.05
C GLY A 54 -7.21 13.71 12.16
N ASP A 55 -7.45 13.11 13.33
CA ASP A 55 -7.89 13.86 14.52
C ASP A 55 -6.72 14.36 15.38
N LEU A 56 -5.52 13.80 15.14
CA LEU A 56 -4.24 14.19 15.72
C LEU A 56 -4.18 14.05 17.25
N ASP A 57 -5.09 13.27 17.84
CA ASP A 57 -5.19 13.10 19.28
C ASP A 57 -4.06 12.25 19.87
N THR A 58 -3.44 11.40 19.04
CA THR A 58 -2.31 10.52 19.41
C THR A 58 -0.95 11.14 19.12
N VAL A 59 -0.88 12.25 18.39
CA VAL A 59 0.39 12.90 18.00
C VAL A 59 1.00 13.66 19.18
N ASP A 60 2.32 13.50 19.40
CA ASP A 60 3.05 14.32 20.37
C ASP A 60 2.89 15.81 20.08
N LYS A 61 2.48 16.60 21.10
CA LYS A 61 2.17 18.02 20.95
C LYS A 61 3.33 18.85 20.41
N LYS A 62 4.57 18.52 20.76
CA LYS A 62 5.75 19.25 20.28
C LYS A 62 6.00 18.96 18.79
N VAL A 63 5.76 17.72 18.37
CA VAL A 63 5.85 17.34 16.96
C VAL A 63 4.78 18.08 16.17
N LEU A 64 3.55 18.10 16.66
CA LEU A 64 2.44 18.79 16.01
C LEU A 64 2.72 20.31 15.88
N GLU A 65 3.15 20.98 16.97
CA GLU A 65 3.50 22.41 16.97
C GLU A 65 4.62 22.72 15.96
N GLU A 66 5.64 21.86 15.84
CA GLU A 66 6.75 22.01 14.90
C GLU A 66 6.25 22.06 13.44
N TYR A 67 5.30 21.19 13.07
CA TYR A 67 4.74 21.14 11.73
C TYR A 67 3.66 22.21 11.50
N GLN A 68 2.85 22.57 12.50
CA GLN A 68 1.84 23.63 12.39
C GLN A 68 2.44 25.02 12.09
N ASN A 69 3.70 25.23 12.48
CA ASN A 69 4.42 26.47 12.17
C ASN A 69 4.96 26.52 10.73
N GLN A 70 4.78 25.48 9.91
CA GLN A 70 5.22 25.43 8.52
C GLN A 70 4.05 25.84 7.61
N PRO A 71 4.16 26.96 6.86
CA PRO A 71 3.03 27.52 6.12
C PRO A 71 2.59 26.70 4.91
N ASP A 72 3.47 25.81 4.42
CA ASP A 72 3.24 25.02 3.20
C ASP A 72 2.54 23.69 3.47
N ILE A 73 2.18 23.39 4.74
CA ILE A 73 1.52 22.15 5.13
C ILE A 73 0.03 22.36 5.30
N GLU A 74 -0.78 21.62 4.57
CA GLU A 74 -2.24 21.59 4.70
C GLU A 74 -2.65 20.67 5.85
N PHE A 75 -3.49 21.16 6.79
CA PHE A 75 -4.03 20.38 7.89
C PHE A 75 -5.51 20.08 7.66
N GLU A 76 -5.86 18.83 7.40
CA GLU A 76 -7.23 18.32 7.34
C GLU A 76 -7.60 17.67 8.68
N ILE A 77 -8.01 18.49 9.65
CA ILE A 77 -8.37 18.00 11.00
C ILE A 77 -9.80 17.51 11.00
N HIS A 78 -10.00 16.27 11.39
CA HIS A 78 -11.31 15.63 11.52
C HIS A 78 -11.67 15.40 12.98
N LYS A 79 -12.97 15.22 13.25
CA LYS A 79 -13.41 14.81 14.58
C LYS A 79 -13.07 13.34 14.81
N PRO A 80 -12.79 12.90 16.07
CA PRO A 80 -12.59 11.47 16.37
C PRO A 80 -13.80 10.60 15.99
N GLU A 81 -15.03 11.14 16.17
CA GLU A 81 -16.29 10.48 15.82
C GLU A 81 -16.62 10.66 14.35
N LYS A 82 -16.00 9.85 13.48
CA LYS A 82 -16.18 9.83 12.02
C LYS A 82 -16.32 8.39 11.55
N ASP A 83 -16.89 8.19 10.38
CA ASP A 83 -17.08 6.86 9.79
C ASP A 83 -15.78 6.34 9.15
N GLU A 84 -14.94 7.24 8.61
CA GLU A 84 -13.71 6.91 7.92
C GLU A 84 -12.51 6.78 8.88
N THR A 85 -11.61 5.85 8.57
CA THR A 85 -10.29 5.78 9.21
C THR A 85 -9.35 6.86 8.67
N ASP A 86 -8.29 7.21 9.42
CA ASP A 86 -7.29 8.20 8.96
C ASP A 86 -6.57 7.75 7.69
N THR A 87 -6.35 6.44 7.52
CA THR A 87 -5.81 5.89 6.27
C THR A 87 -6.77 6.10 5.10
N GLU A 88 -8.08 5.92 5.31
CA GLU A 88 -9.08 6.18 4.27
C GLU A 88 -9.13 7.65 3.88
N LEU A 89 -9.15 8.54 4.87
CA LEU A 89 -9.12 9.99 4.63
C LEU A 89 -7.86 10.40 3.86
N ALA A 90 -6.69 9.85 4.21
CA ALA A 90 -5.45 10.12 3.49
C ALA A 90 -5.50 9.62 2.03
N LEU A 91 -6.11 8.47 1.76
CA LEU A 91 -6.33 7.97 0.40
C LEU A 91 -7.31 8.86 -0.38
N LEU A 92 -8.40 9.32 0.26
CA LEU A 92 -9.33 10.27 -0.35
C LEU A 92 -8.65 11.60 -0.67
N THR A 93 -7.78 12.09 0.21
CA THR A 93 -6.96 13.29 -0.04
C THR A 93 -6.02 13.07 -1.22
N ALA A 94 -5.31 11.93 -1.30
CA ALA A 94 -4.47 11.59 -2.43
C ALA A 94 -5.27 11.57 -3.76
N ALA A 95 -6.49 11.01 -3.74
CA ALA A 95 -7.40 10.99 -4.90
C ALA A 95 -7.80 12.42 -5.32
N ARG A 96 -8.19 13.29 -4.36
CA ARG A 96 -8.51 14.71 -4.63
C ARG A 96 -7.33 15.48 -5.23
N GLN A 97 -6.10 15.12 -4.84
CA GLN A 97 -4.88 15.70 -5.39
C GLN A 97 -4.51 15.13 -6.77
N GLY A 98 -5.30 14.20 -7.31
CA GLY A 98 -5.07 13.59 -8.62
C GLY A 98 -3.88 12.61 -8.63
N CYS A 99 -3.58 11.98 -7.50
CA CYS A 99 -2.56 10.94 -7.44
C CYS A 99 -3.10 9.64 -8.05
N GLU A 100 -2.32 9.05 -8.94
CA GLU A 100 -2.68 7.82 -9.67
C GLU A 100 -2.06 6.58 -9.02
N ALA A 101 -0.95 6.77 -8.28
CA ALA A 101 -0.27 5.72 -7.52
C ALA A 101 0.05 6.19 -6.10
N VAL A 102 -0.20 5.33 -5.13
CA VAL A 102 0.00 5.60 -3.69
C VAL A 102 0.81 4.47 -3.08
N ASP A 103 1.91 4.82 -2.41
CA ASP A 103 2.66 3.92 -1.55
C ASP A 103 2.35 4.26 -0.08
N ILE A 104 1.99 3.26 0.73
CA ILE A 104 1.63 3.45 2.14
C ILE A 104 2.65 2.75 3.05
N LEU A 105 3.19 3.47 4.02
CA LEU A 105 3.98 2.95 5.12
C LEU A 105 3.19 3.01 6.43
N GLY A 106 3.38 2.01 7.32
CA GLY A 106 2.73 1.94 8.62
C GLY A 106 1.34 1.29 8.63
N ALA A 107 0.80 0.89 7.46
CA ALA A 107 -0.52 0.28 7.39
C ALA A 107 -0.59 -1.19 7.87
N LEU A 108 0.55 -1.85 8.10
CA LEU A 108 0.68 -3.27 8.47
C LEU A 108 1.38 -3.45 9.83
N GLY A 109 0.98 -2.76 10.86
CA GLY A 109 1.64 -2.90 12.16
C GLY A 109 0.67 -2.65 13.32
N GLY A 110 0.83 -3.42 14.41
CA GLY A 110 0.01 -3.25 15.59
C GLY A 110 -1.34 -3.98 15.49
N ARG A 111 -2.42 -3.27 15.45
CA ARG A 111 -3.79 -3.84 15.48
C ARG A 111 -4.14 -4.53 14.17
N MET A 112 -4.55 -5.80 14.24
CA MET A 112 -4.92 -6.61 13.07
C MET A 112 -6.17 -6.11 12.35
N ASP A 113 -7.15 -5.55 13.07
CA ASP A 113 -8.35 -4.97 12.50
C ASP A 113 -8.01 -3.79 11.56
N HIS A 114 -7.09 -2.91 11.96
CA HIS A 114 -6.58 -1.85 11.10
C HIS A 114 -5.84 -2.38 9.88
N ALA A 115 -4.95 -3.38 10.08
CA ALA A 115 -4.21 -3.97 8.96
C ALA A 115 -5.16 -4.61 7.92
N ILE A 116 -6.17 -5.36 8.37
CA ILE A 116 -7.17 -5.98 7.48
C ILE A 116 -8.02 -4.88 6.82
N GLY A 117 -8.47 -3.87 7.57
CA GLY A 117 -9.23 -2.73 7.03
C GLY A 117 -8.45 -2.00 5.93
N ASN A 118 -7.16 -1.71 6.16
CA ASN A 118 -6.29 -1.07 5.18
C ASN A 118 -6.14 -1.90 3.89
N ILE A 119 -6.04 -3.25 4.02
CA ILE A 119 -6.01 -4.14 2.86
C ILE A 119 -7.35 -4.11 2.11
N GLN A 120 -8.47 -4.08 2.81
CA GLN A 120 -9.81 -4.00 2.18
C GLN A 120 -10.03 -2.65 1.48
N LEU A 121 -9.56 -1.54 2.05
CA LEU A 121 -9.62 -0.22 1.43
C LEU A 121 -8.94 -0.18 0.05
N MET A 122 -7.87 -0.96 -0.16
CA MET A 122 -7.21 -1.02 -1.46
C MET A 122 -8.18 -1.37 -2.59
N TYR A 123 -9.20 -2.20 -2.32
CA TYR A 123 -10.18 -2.62 -3.33
C TYR A 123 -11.05 -1.45 -3.81
N GLN A 124 -11.47 -0.57 -2.90
CA GLN A 124 -12.25 0.61 -3.24
C GLN A 124 -11.48 1.51 -4.23
N PHE A 125 -10.21 1.79 -3.96
CA PHE A 125 -9.39 2.66 -4.79
C PHE A 125 -8.92 1.99 -6.09
N PHE A 126 -8.67 0.68 -6.05
CA PHE A 126 -8.41 -0.11 -7.25
C PHE A 126 -9.56 -0.03 -8.27
N CYS A 127 -10.81 -0.12 -7.80
CA CYS A 127 -11.99 0.04 -8.66
C CYS A 127 -12.11 1.45 -9.27
N GLN A 128 -11.47 2.45 -8.67
CA GLN A 128 -11.40 3.82 -9.18
C GLN A 128 -10.17 4.05 -10.09
N GLY A 129 -9.35 3.01 -10.31
CA GLY A 129 -8.16 3.08 -11.17
C GLY A 129 -6.90 3.61 -10.47
N MET A 130 -6.90 3.74 -9.13
CA MET A 130 -5.73 4.13 -8.37
C MET A 130 -4.91 2.88 -7.98
N GLU A 131 -3.61 2.93 -8.24
CA GLU A 131 -2.68 1.91 -7.78
C GLU A 131 -2.31 2.19 -6.32
N VAL A 132 -2.67 1.28 -5.40
CA VAL A 132 -2.30 1.38 -3.98
C VAL A 132 -1.35 0.24 -3.64
N ASN A 133 -0.18 0.58 -3.10
CA ASN A 133 0.78 -0.37 -2.57
C ASN A 133 0.96 -0.14 -1.07
N ILE A 134 1.00 -1.19 -0.27
CA ILE A 134 1.35 -1.14 1.14
C ILE A 134 2.71 -1.81 1.32
N TYR A 135 3.61 -1.13 2.03
CA TYR A 135 4.96 -1.64 2.28
C TYR A 135 5.28 -1.72 3.76
N ASN A 136 6.03 -2.73 4.13
CA ASN A 136 6.84 -2.76 5.34
C ASN A 136 8.18 -3.43 5.04
N ALA A 137 9.06 -3.59 6.05
CA ALA A 137 10.38 -4.17 5.86
C ALA A 137 10.40 -5.57 5.21
N ARG A 138 9.29 -6.32 5.24
CA ARG A 138 9.22 -7.71 4.76
C ARG A 138 8.20 -7.94 3.66
N ASN A 139 7.28 -7.01 3.44
CA ASN A 139 6.15 -7.23 2.56
C ASN A 139 5.88 -6.03 1.66
N ARG A 140 5.48 -6.33 0.43
CA ARG A 140 4.77 -5.43 -0.48
C ARG A 140 3.42 -6.04 -0.83
N LEU A 141 2.34 -5.28 -0.66
CA LEU A 141 0.97 -5.67 -0.99
C LEU A 141 0.41 -4.75 -2.06
N TYR A 142 -0.26 -5.30 -3.06
CA TYR A 142 -0.98 -4.54 -4.08
C TYR A 142 -2.05 -5.39 -4.76
N LEU A 143 -3.00 -4.77 -5.46
CA LEU A 143 -4.06 -5.48 -6.16
C LEU A 143 -3.74 -5.70 -7.63
N LEU A 144 -4.21 -6.83 -8.15
CA LEU A 144 -4.05 -7.24 -9.53
C LEU A 144 -5.38 -7.65 -10.15
N GLY A 145 -5.59 -7.16 -11.39
CA GLY A 145 -6.62 -7.64 -12.30
C GLY A 145 -6.04 -7.81 -13.71
N GLY A 146 -6.48 -8.84 -14.45
CA GLY A 146 -6.07 -9.06 -15.83
C GLY A 146 -4.68 -9.68 -16.01
N HIS A 147 -3.70 -8.92 -16.49
CA HIS A 147 -2.38 -9.41 -16.88
C HIS A 147 -1.26 -8.69 -16.12
N LYS A 148 -0.26 -9.46 -15.64
CA LYS A 148 0.96 -8.92 -15.01
C LYS A 148 2.17 -9.78 -15.37
N VAL A 149 3.25 -9.11 -15.74
CA VAL A 149 4.59 -9.72 -15.85
C VAL A 149 5.38 -9.36 -14.59
N PHE A 150 6.05 -10.36 -14.03
CA PHE A 150 6.96 -10.25 -12.89
C PHE A 150 8.39 -10.47 -13.40
N HIS A 151 9.27 -9.53 -13.15
CA HIS A 151 10.71 -9.69 -13.40
C HIS A 151 11.41 -9.98 -12.07
N ARG A 152 12.31 -10.96 -12.06
CA ARG A 152 13.00 -11.41 -10.83
C ARG A 152 13.72 -10.27 -10.11
N GLU A 153 14.27 -9.35 -10.85
CA GLU A 153 15.00 -8.19 -10.31
C GLU A 153 14.08 -7.10 -9.71
N GLU A 154 12.78 -7.13 -10.04
CA GLU A 154 11.79 -6.12 -9.59
C GLU A 154 10.91 -6.61 -8.44
N VAL A 155 10.87 -7.93 -8.17
CA VAL A 155 10.04 -8.47 -7.08
C VAL A 155 10.62 -8.08 -5.73
N TYR A 156 9.73 -7.69 -4.82
CA TYR A 156 10.10 -7.20 -3.50
C TYR A 156 10.70 -8.28 -2.60
N GLY A 157 10.30 -9.54 -2.80
CA GLY A 157 10.77 -10.64 -1.98
C GLY A 157 10.70 -11.99 -2.71
N LYS A 158 11.26 -13.02 -2.10
CA LYS A 158 11.33 -14.36 -2.66
C LYS A 158 9.95 -14.99 -2.90
N TYR A 159 9.03 -14.77 -1.95
CA TYR A 159 7.69 -15.37 -1.98
C TYR A 159 6.69 -14.42 -2.62
N ILE A 160 5.86 -14.96 -3.52
CA ILE A 160 4.80 -14.22 -4.20
C ILE A 160 3.50 -15.00 -3.98
N SER A 161 2.58 -14.42 -3.22
CA SER A 161 1.29 -15.02 -2.91
C SER A 161 0.17 -14.29 -3.63
N PHE A 162 -0.85 -15.03 -4.04
CA PHE A 162 -2.04 -14.49 -4.70
C PHE A 162 -3.29 -14.93 -3.93
N LEU A 163 -3.99 -13.97 -3.33
CA LEU A 163 -5.20 -14.22 -2.55
C LEU A 163 -6.39 -13.55 -3.24
N PRO A 164 -7.53 -14.26 -3.44
CA PRO A 164 -8.73 -13.64 -3.97
C PRO A 164 -9.22 -12.47 -3.12
N MET A 165 -9.51 -11.34 -3.75
CA MET A 165 -10.19 -10.19 -3.15
C MET A 165 -11.66 -10.09 -3.58
N THR A 166 -12.04 -10.86 -4.60
CA THR A 166 -13.42 -11.09 -5.01
C THR A 166 -13.85 -12.50 -4.64
N GLU A 167 -15.15 -12.76 -4.57
CA GLU A 167 -15.71 -14.09 -4.23
C GLU A 167 -15.06 -15.20 -5.05
N THR A 168 -14.87 -14.95 -6.35
CA THR A 168 -14.19 -15.85 -7.29
C THR A 168 -13.19 -15.07 -8.16
N VAL A 169 -12.12 -15.78 -8.56
CA VAL A 169 -11.18 -15.36 -9.61
C VAL A 169 -11.14 -16.46 -10.66
N GLU A 170 -11.50 -16.11 -11.89
CA GLU A 170 -11.65 -17.07 -12.99
C GLU A 170 -10.50 -16.96 -13.99
N GLY A 171 -10.14 -18.09 -14.61
CA GLY A 171 -9.13 -18.16 -15.66
C GLY A 171 -7.69 -17.93 -15.19
N LEU A 172 -7.41 -18.05 -13.89
CA LEU A 172 -6.09 -17.79 -13.33
C LEU A 172 -5.04 -18.72 -13.95
N THR A 173 -4.06 -18.12 -14.59
CA THR A 173 -2.92 -18.80 -15.21
C THR A 173 -1.63 -18.21 -14.66
N LEU A 174 -0.72 -19.08 -14.19
CA LEU A 174 0.60 -18.72 -13.70
C LEU A 174 1.65 -19.47 -14.52
N ARG A 175 2.48 -18.75 -15.27
CA ARG A 175 3.62 -19.29 -16.03
C ARG A 175 4.94 -18.73 -15.50
N GLY A 176 6.00 -19.51 -15.52
CA GLY A 176 7.32 -19.12 -15.03
C GLY A 176 7.46 -19.17 -13.50
N PHE A 177 6.42 -19.56 -12.79
CA PHE A 177 6.40 -19.78 -11.34
C PHE A 177 6.76 -21.24 -10.98
N LYS A 178 7.16 -21.45 -9.72
CA LYS A 178 7.47 -22.77 -9.16
C LYS A 178 6.23 -23.67 -9.11
N TYR A 179 5.08 -23.08 -8.79
CA TYR A 179 3.78 -23.74 -8.78
C TYR A 179 2.90 -23.12 -9.87
N PRO A 180 3.01 -23.60 -11.13
CA PRO A 180 2.25 -23.05 -12.25
C PRO A 180 0.78 -23.46 -12.17
N LEU A 181 -0.08 -22.62 -12.73
CA LEU A 181 -1.51 -22.88 -12.89
C LEU A 181 -1.92 -22.64 -14.35
N GLN A 182 -2.99 -23.33 -14.77
CA GLN A 182 -3.58 -23.14 -16.08
C GLN A 182 -5.10 -23.00 -15.96
N ARG A 183 -5.62 -21.80 -16.27
CA ARG A 183 -7.05 -21.46 -16.31
C ARG A 183 -7.85 -21.96 -15.10
N ARG A 184 -7.29 -21.82 -13.89
CA ARG A 184 -7.96 -22.26 -12.66
C ARG A 184 -8.95 -21.21 -12.20
N THR A 185 -10.08 -21.66 -11.66
CA THR A 185 -10.97 -20.84 -10.85
C THR A 185 -10.63 -21.08 -9.38
N ILE A 186 -10.42 -20.00 -8.64
CA ILE A 186 -10.17 -20.03 -7.20
C ILE A 186 -11.15 -19.07 -6.49
N GLY A 187 -11.46 -19.33 -5.23
CA GLY A 187 -12.39 -18.53 -4.44
C GLY A 187 -11.80 -18.08 -3.12
N LEU A 188 -12.50 -17.20 -2.44
CA LEU A 188 -12.17 -16.78 -1.08
C LEU A 188 -11.99 -18.01 -0.17
N GLY A 189 -11.00 -17.94 0.74
CA GLY A 189 -10.68 -19.04 1.66
C GLY A 189 -9.72 -20.09 1.11
N THR A 190 -9.28 -19.99 -0.16
CA THR A 190 -8.25 -20.87 -0.69
C THR A 190 -6.84 -20.48 -0.22
N SER A 191 -5.99 -21.50 0.03
CA SER A 191 -4.56 -21.31 0.27
C SER A 191 -3.69 -21.72 -0.93
N LEU A 192 -4.29 -22.07 -2.06
CA LEU A 192 -3.63 -22.68 -3.22
C LEU A 192 -2.44 -21.87 -3.76
N CYS A 193 -2.51 -20.54 -3.69
CA CYS A 193 -1.50 -19.66 -4.28
C CYS A 193 -0.62 -18.96 -3.24
N ILE A 194 -0.53 -19.49 -2.03
CA ILE A 194 0.36 -18.96 -0.97
C ILE A 194 1.79 -19.45 -1.20
N SER A 195 2.76 -18.55 -0.98
CA SER A 195 4.21 -18.85 -1.04
C SER A 195 4.67 -19.45 -2.37
N ASN A 196 4.17 -18.94 -3.49
CA ASN A 196 4.74 -19.23 -4.79
C ASN A 196 6.10 -18.49 -4.95
N GLU A 197 6.88 -18.86 -5.93
CA GLU A 197 8.20 -18.29 -6.20
C GLU A 197 8.40 -18.20 -7.73
N LEU A 198 9.19 -17.25 -8.21
CA LEU A 198 9.63 -17.26 -9.60
C LEU A 198 10.62 -18.42 -9.82
N LYS A 199 10.31 -19.29 -10.76
CA LYS A 199 11.20 -20.35 -11.22
C LYS A 199 12.10 -19.88 -12.36
N ARG A 200 11.66 -18.89 -13.15
CA ARG A 200 12.37 -18.30 -14.28
C ARG A 200 12.68 -16.83 -13.98
N GLU A 201 13.41 -16.16 -14.85
CA GLU A 201 13.66 -14.72 -14.75
C GLU A 201 12.37 -13.91 -14.89
N GLU A 202 11.40 -14.45 -15.64
CA GLU A 202 10.07 -13.87 -15.79
C GLU A 202 8.98 -14.83 -15.33
N GLY A 203 7.98 -14.27 -14.66
CA GLY A 203 6.70 -14.91 -14.35
C GLY A 203 5.56 -14.12 -14.97
N ILE A 204 4.56 -14.84 -15.48
CA ILE A 204 3.36 -14.23 -16.08
C ILE A 204 2.15 -14.70 -15.31
N LEU A 205 1.35 -13.74 -14.87
CA LEU A 205 0.01 -13.94 -14.32
C LEU A 205 -1.00 -13.41 -15.31
N GLU A 206 -2.03 -14.22 -15.57
CA GLU A 206 -3.21 -13.83 -16.33
C GLU A 206 -4.45 -14.29 -15.57
N LEU A 207 -5.49 -13.48 -15.56
CA LEU A 207 -6.82 -13.85 -15.08
C LEU A 207 -7.89 -13.22 -15.98
N GLU A 208 -9.03 -13.89 -16.11
CA GLU A 208 -10.14 -13.44 -16.97
C GLU A 208 -11.12 -12.56 -16.21
N LYS A 209 -11.35 -12.88 -14.92
CA LYS A 209 -12.29 -12.15 -14.07
C LYS A 209 -11.88 -12.23 -12.60
N GLY A 210 -12.19 -11.18 -11.86
CA GLY A 210 -11.90 -11.07 -10.43
C GLY A 210 -10.68 -10.20 -10.15
N VAL A 211 -10.34 -10.10 -8.86
CA VAL A 211 -9.21 -9.32 -8.34
C VAL A 211 -8.44 -10.17 -7.34
N LEU A 212 -7.13 -10.10 -7.41
CA LEU A 212 -6.20 -10.73 -6.50
C LEU A 212 -5.47 -9.71 -5.65
N LEU A 213 -5.30 -9.98 -4.38
CA LEU A 213 -4.24 -9.39 -3.56
C LEU A 213 -2.94 -10.12 -3.88
N CYS A 214 -1.96 -9.41 -4.38
CA CYS A 214 -0.59 -9.88 -4.51
C CYS A 214 0.19 -9.50 -3.26
N VAL A 215 0.86 -10.46 -2.66
CA VAL A 215 1.78 -10.24 -1.53
C VAL A 215 3.15 -10.77 -1.93
N GLU A 216 4.09 -9.86 -2.12
CA GLU A 216 5.51 -10.20 -2.29
C GLU A 216 6.19 -10.09 -0.92
N ALA A 217 6.86 -11.17 -0.48
CA ALA A 217 7.40 -11.25 0.87
C ALA A 217 8.75 -11.95 0.93
N HIS A 218 9.52 -11.62 1.98
CA HIS A 218 10.72 -12.35 2.37
C HIS A 218 10.73 -12.60 3.89
N ASP A 219 11.52 -13.59 4.33
CA ASP A 219 11.70 -13.95 5.75
C ASP A 219 12.47 -12.89 6.54
#